data_ba6bd4b5748ca9f47c51c18eb52cbeb5
#
_entry.id   ba6bd4b5748ca9f47c51c18eb52cbeb5
#
_cell.length_a   1.000
_cell.length_b   1.000
_cell.length_c   1.000
_cell.angle_alpha   90.00
_cell.angle_beta   90.00
_cell.angle_gamma   90.00
#
_symmetry.space_group_name_H-M   'P 1'
#
loop_
_entity.id
_entity.type
_entity.pdbx_description
1 polymer ?
#
loop_
_entity_poly.entity_id
_entity_poly.type
_entity_poly.pdbx_seq_one_letter_code
_entity_poly.pdbx_strand_id
1 'polypeptide(L)'
;PFANEHIPADTKETATAEHTSEIITMQNVNKSYKMGSGSLHVLKDISLTVEQGEYLAILGPSGSGKSTLMNIIGCMDVLDEGTYNLDGVEIEKAKEKELTNIRNQKIGFIFQKYHLIPTYNVLQNIVMPLLMRGMTLKDARDASMDTIAMLGLAERIDHKPNELSGGQQQRVAIARALVGQPTILLADEPTGALDRNSGKEVLKLFQCLSDMGNTIVMITHDL
;
A
#
# COMPACT_ATOMS: atom_id res chain seq x y z
N PRO A 1 43.47 47.16 32.52
CA PRO A 1 43.38 45.80 32.82
C PRO A 1 41.95 45.35 32.53
N PHE A 2 41.76 44.71 31.39
CA PHE A 2 40.49 44.14 30.98
C PHE A 2 40.68 42.64 30.91
N ALA A 3 39.92 41.93 31.75
CA ALA A 3 39.86 40.49 31.78
C ALA A 3 39.13 39.97 30.53
N ASN A 4 39.76 39.05 29.80
CA ASN A 4 39.16 38.25 28.75
C ASN A 4 38.39 37.09 29.39
N GLU A 5 37.08 37.11 29.33
CA GLU A 5 36.26 35.92 29.62
C GLU A 5 36.11 35.08 28.37
N HIS A 6 36.62 33.87 28.48
CA HIS A 6 36.53 32.81 27.51
C HIS A 6 35.12 32.21 27.57
N ILE A 7 34.34 32.27 26.47
CA ILE A 7 33.09 31.54 26.27
C ILE A 7 33.47 30.19 25.65
N PRO A 8 33.17 29.05 26.26
CA PRO A 8 33.35 27.77 25.58
C PRO A 8 32.18 27.53 24.60
N ALA A 9 32.53 27.47 23.34
CA ALA A 9 31.68 26.87 22.32
C ALA A 9 31.82 25.35 22.45
N ASP A 10 30.77 24.64 22.81
CA ASP A 10 30.47 23.27 22.35
C ASP A 10 29.12 22.80 22.91
N THR A 11 28.08 23.06 22.18
CA THR A 11 26.89 22.18 22.21
C THR A 11 26.67 21.70 20.80
N LYS A 12 27.36 20.62 20.46
CA LYS A 12 26.94 19.78 19.34
C LYS A 12 25.60 19.14 19.75
N GLU A 13 24.51 19.70 19.25
CA GLU A 13 23.28 18.97 19.11
C GLU A 13 23.55 17.78 18.17
N THR A 14 23.77 16.60 18.75
CA THR A 14 23.63 15.35 18.06
C THR A 14 22.14 15.20 17.76
N ALA A 15 21.72 15.63 16.57
CA ALA A 15 20.49 15.16 15.99
C ALA A 15 20.64 13.64 15.91
N THR A 16 19.95 12.93 16.78
CA THR A 16 19.69 11.49 16.64
C THR A 16 18.91 11.36 15.35
N ALA A 17 19.56 10.93 14.26
CA ALA A 17 18.88 10.44 13.10
C ALA A 17 17.99 9.29 13.59
N GLU A 18 16.68 9.50 13.61
CA GLU A 18 15.73 8.42 13.75
C GLU A 18 16.02 7.48 12.57
N HIS A 19 16.56 6.30 12.86
CA HIS A 19 16.72 5.24 11.88
C HIS A 19 15.31 4.79 11.49
N THR A 20 14.73 5.41 10.48
CA THR A 20 13.52 4.91 9.86
C THR A 20 13.84 3.55 9.27
N SER A 21 13.02 2.55 9.64
CA SER A 21 13.21 1.17 9.18
C SER A 21 12.83 1.09 7.70
N GLU A 22 13.74 0.59 6.85
CA GLU A 22 13.44 0.26 5.45
C GLU A 22 12.44 -0.88 5.38
N ILE A 23 11.26 -0.61 4.82
CA ILE A 23 10.18 -1.59 4.68
C ILE A 23 10.26 -2.31 3.34
N ILE A 24 10.64 -1.60 2.27
CA ILE A 24 10.89 -2.17 0.95
C ILE A 24 12.32 -1.85 0.56
N THR A 25 13.07 -2.89 0.16
CA THR A 25 14.37 -2.73 -0.47
C THR A 25 14.42 -3.62 -1.71
N MET A 26 14.53 -3.02 -2.87
CA MET A 26 14.68 -3.69 -4.17
C MET A 26 16.01 -3.27 -4.79
N GLN A 27 16.77 -4.23 -5.32
CA GLN A 27 18.06 -3.97 -5.98
C GLN A 27 18.16 -4.73 -7.30
N ASN A 28 18.44 -4.00 -8.36
CA ASN A 28 18.66 -4.50 -9.73
C ASN A 28 17.57 -5.47 -10.20
N VAL A 29 16.30 -5.15 -9.86
CA VAL A 29 15.16 -6.00 -10.19
C VAL A 29 14.89 -5.96 -11.68
N ASN A 30 14.87 -7.13 -12.30
CA ASN A 30 14.58 -7.36 -13.71
C ASN A 30 13.34 -8.24 -13.87
N LYS A 31 12.52 -7.93 -14.88
CA LYS A 31 11.35 -8.72 -15.24
C LYS A 31 11.12 -8.73 -16.74
N SER A 32 10.94 -9.93 -17.29
CA SER A 32 10.62 -10.16 -18.70
C SER A 32 9.42 -11.07 -18.86
N TYR A 33 8.64 -10.85 -19.89
CA TYR A 33 7.52 -11.74 -20.28
C TYR A 33 7.76 -12.33 -21.66
N LYS A 34 7.45 -13.62 -21.81
CA LYS A 34 7.47 -14.28 -23.11
C LYS A 34 6.31 -13.80 -23.98
N MET A 35 6.62 -13.34 -25.19
CA MET A 35 5.64 -12.88 -26.18
C MET A 35 5.88 -13.61 -27.51
N GLY A 36 5.10 -14.67 -27.78
CA GLY A 36 5.28 -15.48 -28.99
C GLY A 36 6.69 -16.10 -29.05
N SER A 37 7.46 -15.76 -30.09
CA SER A 37 8.84 -16.20 -30.27
C SER A 37 9.89 -15.31 -29.61
N GLY A 38 9.48 -14.18 -28.99
CA GLY A 38 10.36 -13.18 -28.37
C GLY A 38 10.16 -13.08 -26.85
N SER A 39 10.93 -12.18 -26.24
CA SER A 39 10.79 -11.78 -24.85
C SER A 39 10.70 -10.26 -24.75
N LEU A 40 9.78 -9.75 -23.96
CA LEU A 40 9.66 -8.34 -23.63
C LEU A 40 10.26 -8.07 -22.26
N HIS A 41 11.39 -7.37 -22.19
CA HIS A 41 12.02 -6.95 -20.95
C HIS A 41 11.33 -5.67 -20.46
N VAL A 42 10.50 -5.81 -19.41
CA VAL A 42 9.61 -4.76 -18.89
C VAL A 42 10.26 -3.96 -17.78
N LEU A 43 10.84 -4.62 -16.78
CA LEU A 43 11.61 -3.96 -15.72
C LEU A 43 13.10 -4.19 -15.96
N LYS A 44 13.88 -3.11 -15.89
CA LYS A 44 15.30 -3.10 -16.22
C LYS A 44 16.07 -2.45 -15.07
N ASP A 45 16.78 -3.27 -14.28
CA ASP A 45 17.65 -2.84 -13.19
C ASP A 45 16.98 -1.87 -12.21
N ILE A 46 15.72 -2.15 -11.84
CA ILE A 46 14.98 -1.29 -10.93
C ILE A 46 15.50 -1.46 -9.51
N SER A 47 15.93 -0.35 -8.92
CA SER A 47 16.30 -0.27 -7.51
C SER A 47 15.41 0.77 -6.81
N LEU A 48 14.85 0.40 -5.65
CA LEU A 48 13.88 1.20 -4.90
C LEU A 48 13.99 0.88 -3.42
N THR A 49 13.99 1.91 -2.59
CA THR A 49 13.85 1.80 -1.13
C THR A 49 12.63 2.61 -0.68
N VAL A 50 11.85 2.06 0.26
CA VAL A 50 10.73 2.73 0.90
C VAL A 50 10.87 2.56 2.41
N GLU A 51 10.82 3.68 3.12
CA GLU A 51 10.91 3.72 4.57
C GLU A 51 9.53 3.54 5.24
N GLN A 52 9.52 3.14 6.51
CA GLN A 52 8.29 3.06 7.27
C GLN A 52 7.61 4.42 7.38
N GLY A 53 6.31 4.47 7.08
CA GLY A 53 5.52 5.71 7.08
C GLY A 53 5.71 6.59 5.84
N GLU A 54 6.54 6.18 4.88
CA GLU A 54 6.73 6.94 3.64
C GLU A 54 5.50 6.85 2.72
N TYR A 55 5.19 7.97 2.05
CA TYR A 55 4.20 8.04 0.98
C TYR A 55 4.91 8.21 -0.36
N LEU A 56 5.11 7.11 -1.07
CA LEU A 56 5.75 7.08 -2.38
C LEU A 56 4.71 7.09 -3.50
N ALA A 57 4.84 8.03 -4.43
CA ALA A 57 4.07 8.05 -5.68
C ALA A 57 4.96 7.66 -6.88
N ILE A 58 4.58 6.61 -7.60
CA ILE A 58 5.26 6.14 -8.82
C ILE A 58 4.50 6.66 -10.03
N LEU A 59 5.13 7.55 -10.77
CA LEU A 59 4.57 8.21 -11.94
C LEU A 59 5.17 7.66 -13.23
N GLY A 60 4.39 7.67 -14.31
CA GLY A 60 4.90 7.34 -15.64
C GLY A 60 3.78 7.09 -16.64
N PRO A 61 4.10 7.12 -17.96
CA PRO A 61 3.13 6.89 -19.01
C PRO A 61 2.58 5.46 -19.00
N SER A 62 1.47 5.23 -19.69
CA SER A 62 0.94 3.89 -19.90
C SER A 62 1.98 2.99 -20.58
N GLY A 63 2.10 1.75 -20.14
CA GLY A 63 3.07 0.79 -20.68
C GLY A 63 4.51 0.92 -20.16
N SER A 64 4.79 1.83 -19.21
CA SER A 64 6.15 2.01 -18.65
C SER A 64 6.55 0.93 -17.61
N GLY A 65 5.73 -0.09 -17.39
CA GLY A 65 6.03 -1.17 -16.44
C GLY A 65 5.51 -0.97 -15.02
N LYS A 66 4.78 0.12 -14.73
CA LYS A 66 4.26 0.41 -13.37
C LYS A 66 3.43 -0.72 -12.78
N SER A 67 2.48 -1.26 -13.55
CA SER A 67 1.64 -2.39 -13.09
C SER A 67 2.47 -3.66 -12.86
N THR A 68 3.51 -3.88 -13.65
CA THR A 68 4.46 -4.99 -13.42
C THR A 68 5.23 -4.78 -12.12
N LEU A 69 5.74 -3.57 -11.90
CA LEU A 69 6.43 -3.22 -10.64
C LEU A 69 5.50 -3.39 -9.43
N MET A 70 4.25 -2.91 -9.55
CA MET A 70 3.24 -3.09 -8.51
C MET A 70 2.95 -4.56 -8.21
N ASN A 71 2.85 -5.40 -9.24
CA ASN A 71 2.62 -6.84 -9.07
C ASN A 71 3.79 -7.51 -8.34
N ILE A 72 5.03 -7.07 -8.60
CA ILE A 72 6.21 -7.59 -7.88
C ILE A 72 6.22 -7.08 -6.44
N ILE A 73 6.04 -5.76 -6.21
CA ILE A 73 5.94 -5.21 -4.85
C ILE A 73 4.82 -5.90 -4.07
N GLY A 74 3.70 -6.14 -4.73
CA GLY A 74 2.53 -6.82 -4.17
C GLY A 74 2.65 -8.33 -4.01
N CYS A 75 3.80 -8.93 -4.34
CA CYS A 75 4.01 -10.38 -4.33
C CYS A 75 2.97 -11.15 -5.18
N MET A 76 2.39 -10.52 -6.21
CA MET A 76 1.47 -11.15 -7.19
C MET A 76 2.21 -11.74 -8.38
N ASP A 77 3.43 -11.29 -8.62
CA ASP A 77 4.37 -11.84 -9.59
C ASP A 77 5.76 -11.91 -8.96
N VAL A 78 6.67 -12.68 -9.55
CA VAL A 78 8.05 -12.84 -9.08
C VAL A 78 9.01 -12.13 -10.02
N LEU A 79 10.09 -11.59 -9.49
CA LEU A 79 11.20 -11.04 -10.28
C LEU A 79 11.97 -12.17 -10.96
N ASP A 80 12.62 -11.86 -12.09
CA ASP A 80 13.49 -12.82 -12.79
C ASP A 80 14.93 -12.75 -12.26
N GLU A 81 15.41 -11.52 -11.94
CA GLU A 81 16.74 -11.25 -11.41
C GLU A 81 16.69 -10.09 -10.41
N GLY A 82 17.68 -9.98 -9.55
CA GLY A 82 17.78 -8.97 -8.49
C GLY A 82 17.35 -9.48 -7.13
N THR A 83 17.17 -8.57 -6.17
CA THR A 83 16.70 -8.90 -4.82
C THR A 83 15.51 -8.03 -4.43
N TYR A 84 14.62 -8.59 -3.64
CA TYR A 84 13.49 -7.86 -3.06
C TYR A 84 13.26 -8.29 -1.60
N ASN A 85 13.45 -7.36 -0.68
CA ASN A 85 13.14 -7.54 0.73
C ASN A 85 11.89 -6.72 1.10
N LEU A 86 10.93 -7.36 1.74
CA LEU A 86 9.74 -6.72 2.31
C LEU A 86 9.69 -6.97 3.81
N ASP A 87 9.95 -5.92 4.59
CA ASP A 87 9.89 -5.97 6.06
C ASP A 87 10.69 -7.17 6.62
N GLY A 88 11.95 -7.29 6.19
CA GLY A 88 12.88 -8.33 6.61
C GLY A 88 12.74 -9.68 5.91
N VAL A 89 11.78 -9.83 4.97
CA VAL A 89 11.55 -11.09 4.25
C VAL A 89 12.09 -11.02 2.83
N GLU A 90 12.99 -11.94 2.45
CA GLU A 90 13.54 -12.07 1.09
C GLU A 90 12.51 -12.71 0.16
N ILE A 91 11.85 -11.90 -0.65
CA ILE A 91 10.68 -12.29 -1.47
C ILE A 91 11.08 -13.23 -2.61
N GLU A 92 12.26 -13.01 -3.22
CA GLU A 92 12.76 -13.84 -4.33
C GLU A 92 13.04 -15.30 -3.91
N LYS A 93 13.17 -15.55 -2.60
CA LYS A 93 13.39 -16.89 -2.04
C LYS A 93 12.10 -17.53 -1.51
N ALA A 94 11.02 -16.77 -1.41
CA ALA A 94 9.78 -17.22 -0.81
C ALA A 94 9.01 -18.17 -1.75
N LYS A 95 8.41 -19.21 -1.19
CA LYS A 95 7.53 -20.12 -1.92
C LYS A 95 6.12 -19.55 -2.02
N GLU A 96 5.31 -20.04 -2.97
CA GLU A 96 3.94 -19.55 -3.21
C GLU A 96 3.07 -19.51 -1.95
N LYS A 97 3.19 -20.51 -1.06
CA LYS A 97 2.47 -20.50 0.22
C LYS A 97 2.90 -19.35 1.14
N GLU A 98 4.19 -19.02 1.14
CA GLU A 98 4.74 -17.91 1.92
C GLU A 98 4.32 -16.58 1.32
N LEU A 99 4.38 -16.44 -0.02
CA LEU A 99 3.91 -15.27 -0.75
C LEU A 99 2.41 -15.03 -0.48
N THR A 100 1.59 -16.08 -0.43
CA THR A 100 0.18 -15.97 -0.09
C THR A 100 -0.03 -15.42 1.33
N ASN A 101 0.76 -15.87 2.30
CA ASN A 101 0.70 -15.35 3.67
C ASN A 101 1.16 -13.88 3.73
N ILE A 102 2.25 -13.53 3.03
CA ILE A 102 2.77 -12.17 2.95
C ILE A 102 1.71 -11.24 2.34
N ARG A 103 1.11 -11.61 1.21
CA ARG A 103 0.00 -10.84 0.59
C ARG A 103 -1.12 -10.56 1.58
N ASN A 104 -1.54 -11.57 2.32
CA ASN A 104 -2.64 -11.42 3.28
C ASN A 104 -2.24 -10.58 4.50
N GLN A 105 -1.04 -10.75 5.04
CA GLN A 105 -0.65 -10.15 6.33
C GLN A 105 0.01 -8.79 6.20
N LYS A 106 0.85 -8.60 5.16
CA LYS A 106 1.71 -7.42 5.03
C LYS A 106 1.23 -6.40 4.00
N ILE A 107 0.32 -6.78 3.08
CA ILE A 107 -0.04 -5.93 1.95
C ILE A 107 -1.54 -5.65 1.93
N GLY A 108 -1.90 -4.37 1.95
CA GLY A 108 -3.27 -3.91 1.71
C GLY A 108 -3.40 -3.39 0.28
N PHE A 109 -4.16 -4.09 -0.57
CA PHE A 109 -4.36 -3.71 -1.97
C PHE A 109 -5.58 -2.81 -2.17
N ILE A 110 -5.38 -1.73 -2.94
CA ILE A 110 -6.42 -0.79 -3.35
C ILE A 110 -6.32 -0.61 -4.87
N PHE A 111 -7.37 -1.02 -5.60
CA PHE A 111 -7.39 -1.03 -7.06
C PHE A 111 -8.32 0.05 -7.62
N GLN A 112 -8.07 0.47 -8.86
CA GLN A 112 -8.90 1.42 -9.61
C GLN A 112 -10.37 0.96 -9.71
N LYS A 113 -10.63 -0.33 -9.95
CA LYS A 113 -11.97 -0.91 -10.10
C LYS A 113 -12.53 -1.49 -8.80
N TYR A 114 -12.07 -1.05 -7.64
CA TYR A 114 -12.50 -1.44 -6.30
C TYR A 114 -12.43 -2.94 -5.98
N HIS A 115 -12.71 -3.82 -6.93
CA HIS A 115 -12.77 -5.29 -6.80
C HIS A 115 -13.59 -5.73 -5.58
N LEU A 116 -14.75 -5.11 -5.39
CA LEU A 116 -15.72 -5.54 -4.38
C LEU A 116 -16.50 -6.76 -4.89
N ILE A 117 -16.83 -7.66 -3.99
CA ILE A 117 -17.68 -8.82 -4.29
C ILE A 117 -19.14 -8.33 -4.35
N PRO A 118 -19.81 -8.39 -5.53
CA PRO A 118 -21.11 -7.76 -5.70
C PRO A 118 -22.24 -8.36 -4.85
N THR A 119 -22.10 -9.64 -4.50
CA THR A 119 -23.08 -10.37 -3.69
C THR A 119 -22.93 -10.11 -2.19
N TYR A 120 -21.80 -9.56 -1.75
CA TYR A 120 -21.49 -9.23 -0.37
C TYR A 120 -21.90 -7.80 -0.05
N ASN A 121 -22.34 -7.56 1.19
CA ASN A 121 -22.52 -6.21 1.70
C ASN A 121 -21.17 -5.54 2.02
N VAL A 122 -21.20 -4.27 2.44
CA VAL A 122 -20.02 -3.48 2.84
C VAL A 122 -19.22 -4.20 3.92
N LEU A 123 -19.88 -4.61 5.02
CA LEU A 123 -19.21 -5.31 6.11
C LEU A 123 -18.50 -6.57 5.63
N GLN A 124 -19.19 -7.42 4.87
CA GLN A 124 -18.64 -8.68 4.36
C GLN A 124 -17.42 -8.46 3.45
N ASN A 125 -17.45 -7.42 2.59
CA ASN A 125 -16.30 -7.06 1.76
C ASN A 125 -15.12 -6.60 2.61
N ILE A 126 -15.36 -5.80 3.64
CA ILE A 126 -14.30 -5.25 4.51
C ILE A 126 -13.62 -6.33 5.35
N VAL A 127 -14.40 -7.20 6.00
CA VAL A 127 -13.86 -8.19 6.95
C VAL A 127 -13.20 -9.39 6.29
N MET A 128 -13.33 -9.55 4.97
CA MET A 128 -12.84 -10.72 4.25
C MET A 128 -11.37 -11.08 4.54
N PRO A 129 -10.40 -10.16 4.56
CA PRO A 129 -9.01 -10.50 4.85
C PRO A 129 -8.84 -11.10 6.25
N LEU A 130 -9.61 -10.65 7.22
CA LEU A 130 -9.58 -11.16 8.60
C LEU A 130 -10.18 -12.58 8.69
N LEU A 131 -11.27 -12.83 7.95
CA LEU A 131 -11.85 -14.19 7.86
C LEU A 131 -10.86 -15.16 7.23
N MET A 132 -10.10 -14.74 6.21
CA MET A 132 -9.05 -15.55 5.59
C MET A 132 -7.87 -15.84 6.55
N ARG A 133 -7.69 -15.04 7.58
CA ARG A 133 -6.74 -15.28 8.68
C ARG A 133 -7.31 -16.20 9.78
N GLY A 134 -8.53 -16.69 9.61
CA GLY A 134 -9.20 -17.60 10.55
C GLY A 134 -9.96 -16.92 11.69
N MET A 135 -10.17 -15.59 11.64
CA MET A 135 -11.02 -14.91 12.61
C MET A 135 -12.49 -15.32 12.42
N THR A 136 -13.25 -15.36 13.51
CA THR A 136 -14.72 -15.51 13.43
C THR A 136 -15.33 -14.24 12.84
N LEU A 137 -16.52 -14.36 12.24
CA LEU A 137 -17.22 -13.18 11.68
C LEU A 137 -17.49 -12.12 12.77
N LYS A 138 -17.77 -12.53 13.99
CA LYS A 138 -17.99 -11.63 15.11
C LYS A 138 -16.72 -10.84 15.44
N ASP A 139 -15.61 -11.53 15.65
CA ASP A 139 -14.34 -10.89 16.01
C ASP A 139 -13.82 -10.00 14.87
N ALA A 140 -13.97 -10.45 13.61
CA ALA A 140 -13.60 -9.65 12.43
C ALA A 140 -14.45 -8.38 12.31
N ARG A 141 -15.77 -8.47 12.59
CA ARG A 141 -16.66 -7.31 12.64
C ARG A 141 -16.18 -6.33 13.72
N ASP A 142 -16.03 -6.82 14.95
CA ASP A 142 -15.67 -5.97 16.10
C ASP A 142 -14.32 -5.26 15.84
N ALA A 143 -13.33 -5.97 15.31
CA ALA A 143 -12.02 -5.41 14.94
C ALA A 143 -12.07 -4.38 13.78
N SER A 144 -13.13 -4.39 12.97
CA SER A 144 -13.25 -3.51 11.80
C SER A 144 -14.05 -2.23 12.06
N MET A 145 -14.78 -2.14 13.17
CA MET A 145 -15.75 -1.04 13.39
C MET A 145 -15.10 0.34 13.45
N ASP A 146 -13.93 0.49 14.05
CA ASP A 146 -13.21 1.77 14.11
C ASP A 146 -12.78 2.22 12.71
N THR A 147 -12.26 1.31 11.88
CA THR A 147 -11.90 1.60 10.48
C THR A 147 -13.13 1.96 9.66
N ILE A 148 -14.23 1.26 9.83
CA ILE A 148 -15.52 1.53 9.17
C ILE A 148 -16.04 2.93 9.54
N ALA A 149 -15.99 3.28 10.83
CA ALA A 149 -16.42 4.59 11.32
C ALA A 149 -15.50 5.71 10.79
N MET A 150 -14.18 5.53 10.86
CA MET A 150 -13.20 6.49 10.36
C MET A 150 -13.41 6.83 8.88
N LEU A 151 -13.82 5.84 8.08
CA LEU A 151 -14.06 6.00 6.64
C LEU A 151 -15.49 6.45 6.31
N GLY A 152 -16.33 6.73 7.32
CA GLY A 152 -17.71 7.21 7.14
C GLY A 152 -18.65 6.16 6.54
N LEU A 153 -18.43 4.88 6.83
CA LEU A 153 -19.19 3.75 6.28
C LEU A 153 -20.16 3.11 7.27
N ALA A 154 -20.23 3.61 8.53
CA ALA A 154 -21.01 2.99 9.60
C ALA A 154 -22.48 2.79 9.25
N GLU A 155 -23.12 3.77 8.59
CA GLU A 155 -24.53 3.70 8.18
C GLU A 155 -24.73 2.89 6.87
N ARG A 156 -23.68 2.38 6.27
CA ARG A 156 -23.69 1.68 4.99
C ARG A 156 -23.28 0.20 5.08
N ILE A 157 -23.02 -0.31 6.27
CA ILE A 157 -22.45 -1.66 6.49
C ILE A 157 -23.28 -2.78 5.86
N ASP A 158 -24.60 -2.61 5.75
CA ASP A 158 -25.52 -3.60 5.19
C ASP A 158 -25.82 -3.39 3.69
N HIS A 159 -25.37 -2.26 3.10
CA HIS A 159 -25.55 -1.98 1.68
C HIS A 159 -24.66 -2.86 0.80
N LYS A 160 -25.12 -3.14 -0.41
CA LYS A 160 -24.34 -3.81 -1.45
C LYS A 160 -23.58 -2.81 -2.31
N PRO A 161 -22.53 -3.22 -3.01
CA PRO A 161 -21.73 -2.32 -3.85
C PRO A 161 -22.54 -1.51 -4.87
N ASN A 162 -23.58 -2.08 -5.47
CA ASN A 162 -24.44 -1.41 -6.44
C ASN A 162 -25.34 -0.31 -5.83
N GLU A 163 -25.44 -0.22 -4.52
CA GLU A 163 -26.18 0.80 -3.78
C GLU A 163 -25.28 1.97 -3.33
N LEU A 164 -23.99 1.92 -3.69
CA LEU A 164 -22.97 2.89 -3.27
C LEU A 164 -22.48 3.73 -4.44
N SER A 165 -22.16 5.00 -4.18
CA SER A 165 -21.41 5.83 -5.13
C SER A 165 -19.99 5.28 -5.35
N GLY A 166 -19.33 5.69 -6.44
CA GLY A 166 -17.94 5.27 -6.72
C GLY A 166 -16.99 5.62 -5.58
N GLY A 167 -17.10 6.83 -5.02
CA GLY A 167 -16.29 7.23 -3.86
C GLY A 167 -16.55 6.39 -2.61
N GLN A 168 -17.80 5.98 -2.37
CA GLN A 168 -18.14 5.07 -1.27
C GLN A 168 -17.57 3.67 -1.52
N GLN A 169 -17.65 3.15 -2.75
CA GLN A 169 -17.06 1.85 -3.11
C GLN A 169 -15.54 1.88 -2.92
N GLN A 170 -14.88 2.98 -3.28
CA GLN A 170 -13.44 3.14 -3.06
C GLN A 170 -13.10 3.18 -1.57
N ARG A 171 -13.89 3.86 -0.74
CA ARG A 171 -13.71 3.83 0.72
C ARG A 171 -13.87 2.43 1.30
N VAL A 172 -14.79 1.61 0.77
CA VAL A 172 -14.93 0.19 1.15
C VAL A 172 -13.66 -0.61 0.78
N ALA A 173 -13.09 -0.38 -0.42
CA ALA A 173 -11.86 -1.03 -0.83
C ALA A 173 -10.67 -0.61 0.05
N ILE A 174 -10.59 0.68 0.43
CA ILE A 174 -9.59 1.19 1.38
C ILE A 174 -9.79 0.58 2.77
N ALA A 175 -11.03 0.53 3.28
CA ALA A 175 -11.32 -0.13 4.56
C ALA A 175 -10.87 -1.59 4.57
N ARG A 176 -11.20 -2.33 3.53
CA ARG A 176 -10.76 -3.73 3.36
C ARG A 176 -9.25 -3.88 3.39
N ALA A 177 -8.52 -2.94 2.77
CA ALA A 177 -7.06 -2.95 2.78
C ALA A 177 -6.49 -2.68 4.18
N LEU A 178 -7.13 -1.81 4.97
CA LEU A 178 -6.66 -1.34 6.27
C LEU A 178 -6.95 -2.29 7.43
N VAL A 179 -8.09 -3.00 7.43
CA VAL A 179 -8.54 -3.79 8.60
C VAL A 179 -7.55 -4.87 9.02
N GLY A 180 -6.72 -5.33 8.08
CA GLY A 180 -5.64 -6.27 8.34
C GLY A 180 -4.41 -5.66 8.97
N GLN A 181 -4.35 -4.35 9.18
CA GLN A 181 -3.17 -3.61 9.66
C GLN A 181 -1.91 -3.99 8.85
N PRO A 182 -1.93 -3.79 7.53
CA PRO A 182 -0.83 -4.21 6.66
C PRO A 182 0.43 -3.36 6.92
N THR A 183 1.60 -3.91 6.59
CA THR A 183 2.87 -3.19 6.61
C THR A 183 2.90 -2.09 5.56
N ILE A 184 2.30 -2.36 4.37
CA ILE A 184 2.20 -1.40 3.26
C ILE A 184 0.78 -1.35 2.68
N LEU A 185 0.36 -0.17 2.25
CA LEU A 185 -0.79 0.03 1.38
C LEU A 185 -0.30 0.24 -0.05
N LEU A 186 -0.79 -0.59 -0.97
CA LEU A 186 -0.41 -0.57 -2.37
C LEU A 186 -1.61 -0.16 -3.22
N ALA A 187 -1.57 1.05 -3.78
CA ALA A 187 -2.69 1.65 -4.49
C ALA A 187 -2.41 1.80 -5.99
N ASP A 188 -3.24 1.17 -6.82
CA ASP A 188 -3.17 1.25 -8.29
C ASP A 188 -4.25 2.17 -8.83
N GLU A 189 -3.84 3.35 -9.27
CA GLU A 189 -4.71 4.38 -9.83
C GLU A 189 -6.01 4.58 -9.02
N PRO A 190 -5.93 4.83 -7.70
CA PRO A 190 -7.09 4.72 -6.80
C PRO A 190 -8.19 5.75 -7.07
N THR A 191 -7.94 6.73 -7.92
CA THR A 191 -8.89 7.78 -8.32
C THR A 191 -9.33 7.68 -9.78
N GLY A 192 -8.73 6.79 -10.56
CA GLY A 192 -8.93 6.73 -12.01
C GLY A 192 -10.35 6.37 -12.49
N ALA A 193 -11.19 5.81 -11.61
CA ALA A 193 -12.60 5.51 -11.89
C ALA A 193 -13.58 6.52 -11.25
N LEU A 194 -13.07 7.58 -10.60
CA LEU A 194 -13.87 8.54 -9.84
C LEU A 194 -14.06 9.85 -10.59
N ASP A 195 -15.16 10.53 -10.30
CA ASP A 195 -15.31 11.94 -10.65
C ASP A 195 -14.29 12.80 -9.88
N ARG A 196 -14.06 14.03 -10.38
CA ARG A 196 -13.04 14.92 -9.83
C ARG A 196 -13.20 15.23 -8.34
N ASN A 197 -14.42 15.35 -7.84
CA ASN A 197 -14.67 15.69 -6.43
C ASN A 197 -14.41 14.47 -5.54
N SER A 198 -14.98 13.33 -5.89
CA SER A 198 -14.74 12.06 -5.20
C SER A 198 -13.25 11.67 -5.23
N GLY A 199 -12.56 11.92 -6.34
CA GLY A 199 -11.11 11.69 -6.45
C GLY A 199 -10.31 12.53 -5.44
N LYS A 200 -10.62 13.83 -5.33
CA LYS A 200 -9.97 14.72 -4.33
C LYS A 200 -10.22 14.27 -2.90
N GLU A 201 -11.43 13.80 -2.57
CA GLU A 201 -11.72 13.27 -1.23
C GLU A 201 -10.91 12.01 -0.92
N VAL A 202 -10.77 11.13 -1.90
CA VAL A 202 -9.96 9.91 -1.76
C VAL A 202 -8.47 10.26 -1.60
N LEU A 203 -7.92 11.22 -2.36
CA LEU A 203 -6.52 11.66 -2.18
C LEU A 203 -6.28 12.28 -0.80
N LYS A 204 -7.23 13.09 -0.29
CA LYS A 204 -7.16 13.61 1.09
C LYS A 204 -7.16 12.48 2.12
N LEU A 205 -7.94 11.42 1.87
CA LEU A 205 -7.95 10.26 2.74
C LEU A 205 -6.59 9.56 2.75
N PHE A 206 -5.94 9.38 1.60
CA PHE A 206 -4.58 8.83 1.54
C PHE A 206 -3.57 9.71 2.30
N GLN A 207 -3.69 11.05 2.20
CA GLN A 207 -2.85 11.96 2.99
C GLN A 207 -3.07 11.75 4.49
N CYS A 208 -4.32 11.70 4.95
CA CYS A 208 -4.62 11.43 6.36
C CYS A 208 -4.05 10.08 6.83
N LEU A 209 -4.12 9.04 5.99
CA LEU A 209 -3.55 7.72 6.31
C LEU A 209 -2.02 7.78 6.41
N SER A 210 -1.36 8.53 5.53
CA SER A 210 0.08 8.78 5.61
C SER A 210 0.45 9.53 6.89
N ASP A 211 -0.29 10.60 7.23
CA ASP A 211 -0.09 11.38 8.46
C ASP A 211 -0.28 10.53 9.74
N MET A 212 -1.06 9.44 9.64
CA MET A 212 -1.23 8.43 10.70
C MET A 212 -0.09 7.39 10.73
N GLY A 213 0.93 7.52 9.89
CA GLY A 213 2.11 6.64 9.84
C GLY A 213 1.97 5.40 8.96
N ASN A 214 0.94 5.32 8.10
CA ASN A 214 0.86 4.21 7.15
C ASN A 214 1.89 4.39 6.02
N THR A 215 2.59 3.32 5.67
CA THR A 215 3.46 3.26 4.49
C THR A 215 2.61 3.05 3.25
N ILE A 216 2.69 3.96 2.28
CA ILE A 216 1.84 3.97 1.09
C ILE A 216 2.69 3.99 -0.18
N VAL A 217 2.47 3.04 -1.07
CA VAL A 217 3.01 3.05 -2.43
C VAL A 217 1.85 3.20 -3.40
N MET A 218 1.79 4.34 -4.08
CA MET A 218 0.72 4.67 -5.03
C MET A 218 1.28 4.71 -6.45
N ILE A 219 0.59 4.04 -7.36
CA ILE A 219 0.84 4.17 -8.80
C ILE A 219 -0.25 5.05 -9.39
N THR A 220 0.15 6.10 -10.11
CA THR A 220 -0.79 6.99 -10.80
C THR A 220 -0.16 7.55 -12.06
N HIS A 221 -1.00 8.01 -12.98
CA HIS A 221 -0.58 8.76 -14.18
C HIS A 221 -0.90 10.24 -14.07
N ASP A 222 -1.62 10.65 -13.00
CA ASP A 222 -2.02 12.03 -12.72
C ASP A 222 -1.86 12.32 -11.22
N LEU A 223 -1.44 13.53 -10.86
CA LEU A 223 -1.29 14.02 -9.49
C LEU A 223 -2.26 15.16 -9.19
#